data_4956e4e6dd4fb0fd7b2579c9e6fc5998
#
_entry.id   4956e4e6dd4fb0fd7b2579c9e6fc5998
#
_cell.length_a   1.000
_cell.length_b   1.000
_cell.length_c   1.000
_cell.angle_alpha   90.00
_cell.angle_beta   90.00
_cell.angle_gamma   90.00
#
_symmetry.space_group_name_H-M   'P 1'
#
loop_
_entity.id
_entity.type
_entity.pdbx_description
1 polymer ?
#
loop_
_entity_poly.entity_id
_entity_poly.type
_entity_poly.pdbx_seq_one_letter_code
_entity_poly.pdbx_strand_id
1 'polypeptide(L)'
;MASNLKTLDSLGGFSVGNTTMFNEKKDIKNANSLEVKNSFYQDSSSSYYILRGLNTSVLSLDDVGSQIELPSNTINFITANIVAVNDTGGGHLSSKIESAVSVSSVGVVL
;
A
#
# COMPACT_ATOMS: atom_id res chain seq x y z
N MET A 1 24.86 -29.93 -11.41
CA MET A 1 24.45 -29.36 -10.15
C MET A 1 23.69 -28.06 -10.35
N ALA A 2 22.53 -28.00 -9.79
CA ALA A 2 21.64 -26.85 -9.98
C ALA A 2 22.00 -25.63 -9.14
N SER A 3 23.20 -25.60 -8.56
CA SER A 3 23.66 -24.51 -7.73
C SER A 3 23.69 -23.14 -8.43
N ASN A 4 23.58 -23.15 -9.76
CA ASN A 4 23.61 -21.95 -10.55
C ASN A 4 22.25 -21.37 -10.88
N LEU A 5 21.17 -21.95 -10.34
CA LEU A 5 19.85 -21.40 -10.47
C LEU A 5 19.75 -20.10 -9.69
N LYS A 6 19.78 -18.99 -10.38
CA LYS A 6 19.71 -17.64 -9.79
C LYS A 6 18.36 -17.01 -9.96
N THR A 7 17.49 -17.61 -10.77
CA THR A 7 16.20 -17.06 -11.10
C THR A 7 15.14 -18.14 -10.99
N LEU A 8 14.02 -17.77 -10.45
CA LEU A 8 12.82 -18.60 -10.44
C LEU A 8 11.88 -18.08 -11.53
N ASP A 9 11.54 -18.92 -12.47
CA ASP A 9 10.64 -18.56 -13.55
C ASP A 9 9.27 -19.20 -13.38
N SER A 10 8.25 -18.50 -13.84
CA SER A 10 6.90 -19.00 -13.93
C SER A 10 6.28 -18.58 -15.25
N LEU A 11 5.72 -19.52 -15.98
CA LEU A 11 5.07 -19.26 -17.25
C LEU A 11 3.67 -18.69 -17.09
N GLY A 12 2.98 -19.06 -16.03
CA GLY A 12 1.59 -18.67 -15.81
C GLY A 12 1.36 -17.65 -14.72
N GLY A 13 2.41 -17.25 -14.02
CA GLY A 13 2.30 -16.32 -12.91
C GLY A 13 2.38 -17.00 -11.56
N PHE A 14 2.00 -16.27 -10.52
CA PHE A 14 2.04 -16.69 -9.12
C PHE A 14 0.71 -16.46 -8.46
N SER A 15 0.28 -17.44 -7.66
CA SER A 15 -0.93 -17.34 -6.86
C SER A 15 -0.62 -17.58 -5.38
N VAL A 16 -1.36 -16.90 -4.53
CA VAL A 16 -1.34 -17.12 -3.09
C VAL A 16 -2.78 -17.39 -2.66
N GLY A 17 -3.02 -18.57 -2.06
CA GLY A 17 -4.35 -18.95 -1.63
C GLY A 17 -5.40 -18.93 -2.76
N ASN A 18 -5.04 -19.37 -3.95
CA ASN A 18 -5.86 -19.33 -5.17
C ASN A 18 -6.11 -17.92 -5.73
N THR A 19 -5.45 -16.91 -5.20
CA THR A 19 -5.52 -15.56 -5.72
C THR A 19 -4.29 -15.26 -6.55
N THR A 20 -4.48 -14.85 -7.80
CA THR A 20 -3.38 -14.51 -8.69
C THR A 20 -2.71 -13.22 -8.23
N MET A 21 -1.42 -13.30 -7.94
CA MET A 21 -0.61 -12.14 -7.56
C MET A 21 0.19 -11.59 -8.73
N PHE A 22 0.76 -12.47 -9.54
CA PHE A 22 1.39 -12.13 -10.81
C PHE A 22 0.67 -12.90 -11.90
N ASN A 23 0.31 -12.24 -12.99
CA ASN A 23 -0.34 -12.93 -14.10
C ASN A 23 0.64 -13.15 -15.26
N GLU A 24 0.18 -13.87 -16.26
CA GLU A 24 0.97 -14.18 -17.47
C GLU A 24 1.32 -12.94 -18.29
N LYS A 25 0.62 -11.85 -18.10
CA LYS A 25 0.89 -10.56 -18.76
C LYS A 25 1.92 -9.71 -18.02
N LYS A 26 2.48 -10.26 -16.94
CA LYS A 26 3.48 -9.62 -16.08
C LYS A 26 2.95 -8.47 -15.22
N ASP A 27 1.66 -8.49 -14.93
CA ASP A 27 1.03 -7.54 -14.01
C ASP A 27 1.10 -8.05 -12.58
N ILE A 28 1.24 -7.13 -11.65
CA ILE A 28 1.10 -7.41 -10.22
C ILE A 28 -0.35 -7.08 -9.84
N LYS A 29 -1.04 -8.04 -9.24
CA LYS A 29 -2.46 -7.92 -8.91
C LYS A 29 -2.74 -8.37 -7.48
N ASN A 30 -3.84 -7.85 -6.94
CA ASN A 30 -4.41 -8.31 -5.66
C ASN A 30 -3.47 -8.17 -4.47
N ALA A 31 -2.54 -7.25 -4.53
CA ALA A 31 -1.68 -6.92 -3.40
C ALA A 31 -2.38 -5.89 -2.50
N ASN A 32 -2.38 -6.10 -1.20
CA ASN A 32 -2.88 -5.12 -0.25
C ASN A 32 -1.92 -3.94 -0.10
N SER A 33 -0.64 -4.22 -0.17
CA SER A 33 0.39 -3.20 -0.09
C SER A 33 1.64 -3.69 -0.81
N LEU A 34 2.49 -2.76 -1.15
CA LEU A 34 3.83 -3.04 -1.66
C LEU A 34 4.82 -2.33 -0.76
N GLU A 35 5.75 -3.08 -0.18
CA GLU A 35 6.79 -2.54 0.68
C GLU A 35 8.16 -2.87 0.10
N VAL A 36 9.01 -1.87 0.05
CA VAL A 36 10.42 -2.02 -0.33
C VAL A 36 11.27 -1.57 0.85
N LYS A 37 12.02 -2.48 1.42
CA LYS A 37 12.96 -2.18 2.51
C LYS A 37 14.36 -2.09 1.97
N ASN A 38 15.16 -1.21 2.58
CA ASN A 38 16.59 -1.17 2.30
C ASN A 38 17.23 -2.47 2.81
N SER A 39 18.09 -3.07 1.99
CA SER A 39 18.71 -4.36 2.35
C SER A 39 19.70 -4.27 3.49
N PHE A 40 20.33 -3.10 3.68
CA PHE A 40 21.29 -2.87 4.75
C PHE A 40 20.68 -2.20 5.98
N TYR A 41 19.68 -1.36 5.77
CA TYR A 41 19.03 -0.58 6.83
C TYR A 41 17.56 -0.95 6.88
N GLN A 42 17.23 -1.97 7.66
CA GLN A 42 15.88 -2.52 7.73
C GLN A 42 14.85 -1.57 8.33
N ASP A 43 15.30 -0.49 8.94
CA ASP A 43 14.45 0.57 9.46
C ASP A 43 14.08 1.61 8.41
N SER A 44 14.57 1.45 7.19
CA SER A 44 14.29 2.36 6.08
C SER A 44 13.51 1.64 5.01
N SER A 45 12.27 2.08 4.78
CA SER A 45 11.39 1.45 3.82
C SER A 45 10.48 2.46 3.13
N SER A 46 9.95 2.05 2.01
CA SER A 46 8.90 2.76 1.29
C SER A 46 7.74 1.80 1.06
N SER A 47 6.53 2.26 1.33
CA SER A 47 5.34 1.43 1.17
C SER A 47 4.31 2.13 0.31
N TYR A 48 3.59 1.36 -0.47
CA TYR A 48 2.53 1.83 -1.34
C TYR A 48 1.23 1.14 -0.97
N TYR A 49 0.17 1.93 -0.81
CA TYR A 49 -1.13 1.44 -0.41
C TYR A 49 -2.21 1.96 -1.35
N ILE A 50 -3.26 1.17 -1.54
CA ILE A 50 -4.48 1.63 -2.18
C ILE A 50 -5.60 1.45 -1.15
N LEU A 51 -6.19 2.56 -0.75
CA LEU A 51 -7.27 2.58 0.21
C LEU A 51 -8.57 2.97 -0.49
N ARG A 52 -9.67 2.41 -0.03
CA ARG A 52 -10.98 2.76 -0.54
C ARG A 52 -11.96 2.88 0.60
N GLY A 53 -12.69 3.98 0.62
CA GLY A 53 -13.81 4.19 1.52
C GLY A 53 -15.10 4.33 0.74
N LEU A 54 -16.20 3.90 1.34
CA LEU A 54 -17.54 4.11 0.82
C LEU A 54 -18.28 4.98 1.81
N ASN A 55 -18.71 6.13 1.36
CA ASN A 55 -19.67 6.94 1.96
C ASN A 55 -19.42 8.11 2.65
N THR A 56 -20.18 8.71 2.60
CA THR A 56 -21.31 9.34 2.85
C THR A 56 -21.09 10.60 3.66
N SER A 57 -21.03 10.62 4.90
CA SER A 57 -20.84 11.86 5.67
C SER A 57 -19.52 11.90 6.40
N VAL A 58 -18.99 10.76 6.76
CA VAL A 58 -17.69 10.64 7.45
C VAL A 58 -16.95 9.46 6.85
N LEU A 59 -15.73 9.68 6.44
CA LEU A 59 -14.87 8.59 6.02
C LEU A 59 -14.37 7.85 7.26
N SER A 60 -14.93 6.70 7.54
CA SER A 60 -14.43 5.84 8.60
C SER A 60 -13.25 5.04 8.06
N LEU A 61 -12.13 5.15 8.72
CA LEU A 61 -10.90 4.46 8.31
C LEU A 61 -10.60 3.27 9.23
N ASP A 62 -11.61 2.63 9.73
CA ASP A 62 -11.48 1.50 10.66
C ASP A 62 -11.68 0.13 10.01
N ASP A 63 -12.05 0.08 8.75
CA ASP A 63 -12.19 -1.17 8.02
C ASP A 63 -10.84 -1.69 7.51
N VAL A 64 -10.78 -2.98 7.28
CA VAL A 64 -9.58 -3.62 6.72
C VAL A 64 -9.29 -3.04 5.34
N GLY A 65 -8.07 -2.53 5.17
CA GLY A 65 -7.65 -1.90 3.92
C GLY A 65 -8.03 -0.44 3.78
N SER A 66 -8.60 0.16 4.83
CA SER A 66 -8.95 1.57 4.82
C SER A 66 -8.10 2.41 5.76
N GLN A 67 -7.15 1.81 6.46
CA GLN A 67 -6.23 2.55 7.31
C GLN A 67 -4.80 2.02 7.17
N ILE A 68 -3.86 2.89 7.47
CA ILE A 68 -2.43 2.59 7.45
C ILE A 68 -1.92 2.74 8.86
N GLU A 69 -1.21 1.72 9.35
CA GLU A 69 -0.54 1.78 10.64
C GLU A 69 0.90 2.23 10.44
N LEU A 70 1.30 3.23 11.20
CA LEU A 70 2.68 3.70 11.20
C LEU A 70 3.40 3.15 12.44
N PRO A 71 4.59 2.58 12.25
CA PRO A 71 5.35 2.06 13.38
C PRO A 71 5.72 3.16 14.37
N SER A 72 5.84 2.78 15.64
CA SER A 72 6.34 3.71 16.66
C SER A 72 7.81 4.04 16.41
N ASN A 73 8.22 5.20 16.88
CA ASN A 73 9.58 5.71 16.76
C ASN A 73 10.05 5.84 15.32
N THR A 74 9.18 6.37 14.46
CA THR A 74 9.47 6.57 13.04
C THR A 74 9.14 7.97 12.59
N ILE A 75 9.81 8.39 11.52
CA ILE A 75 9.47 9.59 10.77
C ILE A 75 9.02 9.13 9.38
N ASN A 76 7.84 9.56 8.97
CA ASN A 76 7.22 9.12 7.74
C ASN A 76 6.91 10.31 6.85
N PHE A 77 7.31 10.25 5.60
CA PHE A 77 6.85 11.19 4.58
C PHE A 77 5.72 10.53 3.81
N ILE A 78 4.56 11.16 3.84
CA ILE A 78 3.34 10.59 3.28
C ILE A 78 2.90 11.43 2.09
N THR A 79 2.66 10.79 0.97
CA THR A 79 2.03 11.37 -0.19
C THR A 79 0.74 10.61 -0.47
N ALA A 80 -0.37 11.31 -0.54
CA ALA A 80 -1.66 10.72 -0.85
C ALA A 80 -2.30 11.42 -2.03
N ASN A 81 -2.73 10.64 -3.01
CA ASN A 81 -3.57 11.12 -4.10
C ASN A 81 -4.98 10.63 -3.84
N ILE A 82 -5.93 11.54 -3.73
CA ILE A 82 -7.28 11.25 -3.30
C ILE A 82 -8.24 11.62 -4.44
N VAL A 83 -9.11 10.69 -4.77
CA VAL A 83 -10.23 10.94 -5.69
C VAL A 83 -11.51 10.58 -4.99
N ALA A 84 -12.42 11.50 -4.92
CA ALA A 84 -13.77 11.29 -4.40
C ALA A 84 -14.77 11.46 -5.53
N VAL A 85 -15.64 10.50 -5.69
CA VAL A 85 -16.68 10.52 -6.73
C VAL A 85 -18.04 10.45 -6.08
N ASN A 86 -18.99 11.14 -6.70
CA ASN A 86 -20.39 11.07 -6.32
C ASN A 86 -21.05 9.96 -7.14
N ASP A 87 -21.72 9.03 -6.48
CA ASP A 87 -22.39 7.91 -7.12
C ASP A 87 -23.60 8.32 -7.98
N THR A 88 -24.11 9.52 -7.78
CA THR A 88 -25.19 10.06 -8.60
C THR A 88 -24.70 10.69 -9.91
N GLY A 89 -23.42 10.60 -10.20
CA GLY A 89 -22.84 11.12 -11.44
C GLY A 89 -22.59 12.63 -11.44
N GLY A 90 -22.60 13.25 -10.28
CA GLY A 90 -22.48 14.71 -10.14
C GLY A 90 -21.06 15.26 -10.25
N GLY A 91 -20.08 14.45 -10.57
CA GLY A 91 -18.71 14.90 -10.70
C GLY A 91 -17.75 14.22 -9.73
N HIS A 92 -16.54 14.75 -9.68
CA HIS A 92 -15.49 14.22 -8.81
C HIS A 92 -14.64 15.34 -8.22
N LEU A 93 -13.99 15.03 -7.11
CA LEU A 93 -12.99 15.88 -6.52
C LEU A 93 -11.67 15.11 -6.46
N SER A 94 -10.58 15.81 -6.69
CA SER A 94 -9.25 15.24 -6.53
C SER A 94 -8.40 16.12 -5.64
N SER A 95 -7.54 15.51 -4.85
CA SER A 95 -6.66 16.21 -3.95
C SER A 95 -5.36 15.46 -3.80
N LYS A 96 -4.29 16.20 -3.52
CA LYS A 96 -2.99 15.63 -3.20
C LYS A 96 -2.56 16.17 -1.83
N ILE A 97 -2.14 15.26 -0.97
CA ILE A 97 -1.65 15.60 0.36
C ILE A 97 -0.21 15.14 0.46
N GLU A 98 0.66 16.01 0.95
CA GLU A 98 2.04 15.67 1.27
C GLU A 98 2.32 16.14 2.69
N SER A 99 2.84 15.26 3.52
CA SER A 99 3.10 15.58 4.92
C SER A 99 4.18 14.70 5.50
N ALA A 100 4.95 15.24 6.40
CA ALA A 100 5.86 14.47 7.24
C ALA A 100 5.18 14.23 8.58
N VAL A 101 5.16 12.97 9.01
CA VAL A 101 4.51 12.55 10.24
C VAL A 101 5.51 11.83 11.11
N SER A 102 5.68 12.34 12.32
CA SER A 102 6.50 11.68 13.35
C SER A 102 5.61 10.87 14.27
N VAL A 103 6.06 9.67 14.58
CA VAL A 103 5.41 8.80 15.56
C VAL A 103 6.39 8.60 16.71
N SER A 104 5.96 8.90 17.92
CA SER A 104 6.82 8.80 19.10
C SER A 104 7.16 7.34 19.44
N SER A 105 8.08 7.18 20.39
CA SER A 105 8.46 5.83 20.86
C SER A 105 7.32 5.08 21.55
N VAL A 106 6.28 5.79 21.96
CA VAL A 106 5.08 5.18 22.55
C VAL A 106 3.90 5.13 21.58
N GLY A 107 4.14 5.44 20.30
CA GLY A 107 3.13 5.33 19.26
C GLY A 107 2.21 6.55 19.12
N VAL A 108 2.58 7.69 19.67
CA VAL A 108 1.79 8.93 19.53
C VAL A 108 2.24 9.67 18.29
N VAL A 109 1.28 10.03 17.44
CA VAL A 109 1.53 10.86 16.26
C VAL A 109 1.77 12.31 16.68
N LEU A 110 2.85 12.85 16.18
CA LEU A 110 3.26 14.22 16.51
C LEU A 110 3.11 15.15 15.30
#